data_d858a75560852b122105dce9343eb674
#
_entry.id   d858a75560852b122105dce9343eb674
#
_cell.length_a   1.000
_cell.length_b   1.000
_cell.length_c   1.000
_cell.angle_alpha   90.00
_cell.angle_beta   90.00
_cell.angle_gamma   90.00
#
_symmetry.space_group_name_H-M   'P 1'
#
loop_
_entity.id
_entity.type
_entity.pdbx_description
1 polymer ?
#
loop_
_entity_poly.entity_id
_entity_poly.type
_entity_poly.pdbx_seq_one_letter_code
_entity_poly.pdbx_strand_id
1 'polypeptide(L)'
;MSVAALAIEEVARGLRAGGPVVPRAGGTKTALTRVPAGARVLDVSSLRGILEYRPEELTFTALAGTPVAEVASALGEHGQHLPFDPLLVDAGATLGGTVASGAAGPGSHRHGGVRDYILGVRMLDGTGRMVRGGGKVVKNAAGFDLPKLVVGSIGRLGVLVELTFKVFPRPSATRTLLADLATLDAALDAVTRIALGPLEVEAVELEPPGRLWLRLAGPPATLEARSARLAESLGVACTPLDGDGEAEAWRIARELAWRDPQAALVKISVGRSQVAALDSVLAQAGAQRRYGARVAWVGWPGEQSLALLDVELGRLGLAGIVLLAPDHAEHGPLLGRRDGGAFAARVRRALDPDDRFLEV
;
A
#
# COMPACT_ATOMS: atom_id res chain seq x y z
N MET A 1 34.62 5.33 -0.21
CA MET A 1 33.15 5.52 -0.27
C MET A 1 32.50 4.19 0.05
N SER A 2 31.41 4.17 0.81
CA SER A 2 30.65 2.94 1.03
C SER A 2 29.94 2.46 -0.25
N VAL A 3 29.60 1.18 -0.33
CA VAL A 3 28.83 0.61 -1.46
C VAL A 3 27.52 1.38 -1.66
N ALA A 4 26.82 1.72 -0.58
CA ALA A 4 25.61 2.54 -0.63
C ALA A 4 25.86 3.93 -1.25
N ALA A 5 26.96 4.59 -0.88
CA ALA A 5 27.31 5.91 -1.45
C ALA A 5 27.62 5.85 -2.95
N LEU A 6 28.24 4.76 -3.41
CA LEU A 6 28.50 4.53 -4.84
C LEU A 6 27.18 4.33 -5.61
N ALA A 7 26.29 3.49 -5.11
CA ALA A 7 24.98 3.26 -5.71
C ALA A 7 24.15 4.55 -5.79
N ILE A 8 24.15 5.36 -4.74
CA ILE A 8 23.46 6.65 -4.73
C ILE A 8 24.02 7.59 -5.79
N GLU A 9 25.35 7.69 -5.91
CA GLU A 9 25.98 8.56 -6.88
C GLU A 9 25.72 8.09 -8.32
N GLU A 10 25.65 6.79 -8.55
CA GLU A 10 25.28 6.22 -9.85
C GLU A 10 23.88 6.63 -10.26
N VAL A 11 22.90 6.48 -9.35
CA VAL A 11 21.51 6.90 -9.58
C VAL A 11 21.43 8.42 -9.82
N ALA A 12 22.15 9.23 -9.02
CA ALA A 12 22.19 10.67 -9.18
C ALA A 12 22.79 11.08 -10.54
N ARG A 13 23.84 10.39 -10.98
CA ARG A 13 24.46 10.59 -12.31
C ARG A 13 23.44 10.23 -13.41
N GLY A 14 22.75 9.10 -13.27
CA GLY A 14 21.68 8.72 -14.17
C GLY A 14 20.62 9.80 -14.29
N LEU A 15 20.19 10.39 -13.19
CA LEU A 15 19.20 11.47 -13.19
C LEU A 15 19.72 12.73 -13.88
N ARG A 16 20.98 13.15 -13.59
CA ARG A 16 21.65 14.31 -14.22
C ARG A 16 21.92 14.15 -15.71
N ALA A 17 21.94 12.90 -16.24
CA ALA A 17 22.13 12.66 -17.67
C ALA A 17 21.01 13.23 -18.56
N GLY A 18 19.93 13.70 -17.97
CA GLY A 18 18.85 14.41 -18.66
C GLY A 18 17.73 13.51 -19.18
N GLY A 19 16.67 14.15 -19.69
CA GLY A 19 15.48 13.52 -20.20
C GLY A 19 14.53 12.96 -19.12
N PRO A 20 13.28 12.66 -19.47
CA PRO A 20 12.30 12.09 -18.56
C PRO A 20 12.69 10.68 -18.08
N VAL A 21 12.45 10.38 -16.81
CA VAL A 21 12.79 9.10 -16.21
C VAL A 21 11.61 8.49 -15.44
N VAL A 22 11.60 7.17 -15.40
CA VAL A 22 10.72 6.36 -14.53
C VAL A 22 11.60 5.60 -13.55
N PRO A 23 11.64 5.98 -12.25
CA PRO A 23 12.37 5.22 -11.25
C PRO A 23 11.75 3.84 -11.07
N ARG A 24 12.56 2.78 -11.15
CA ARG A 24 12.08 1.40 -11.02
C ARG A 24 13.09 0.54 -10.28
N ALA A 25 12.62 -0.19 -9.26
CA ALA A 25 13.37 -1.27 -8.62
C ALA A 25 12.64 -2.61 -8.86
N GLY A 26 11.86 -3.14 -7.92
CA GLY A 26 11.18 -4.42 -8.06
C GLY A 26 10.10 -4.51 -9.16
N GLY A 27 9.59 -3.38 -9.66
CA GLY A 27 8.66 -3.35 -10.79
C GLY A 27 7.29 -4.03 -10.56
N THR A 28 6.95 -4.37 -9.31
CA THR A 28 5.75 -5.14 -8.95
C THR A 28 4.42 -4.42 -9.20
N LYS A 29 4.45 -3.14 -9.50
CA LYS A 29 3.27 -2.31 -9.81
C LYS A 29 3.41 -1.75 -11.21
N THR A 30 3.15 -2.61 -12.20
CA THR A 30 3.48 -2.39 -13.62
C THR A 30 2.84 -1.12 -14.20
N ALA A 31 1.61 -0.78 -13.80
CA ALA A 31 0.93 0.42 -14.27
C ALA A 31 1.62 1.72 -13.80
N LEU A 32 2.29 1.69 -12.63
CA LEU A 32 3.00 2.85 -12.09
C LEU A 32 4.41 3.02 -12.68
N THR A 33 4.94 1.99 -13.31
CA THR A 33 6.30 1.96 -13.87
C THR A 33 6.30 1.82 -15.40
N ARG A 34 5.16 2.06 -16.04
CA ARG A 34 5.07 2.12 -17.50
C ARG A 34 5.94 3.25 -18.01
N VAL A 35 6.73 2.98 -19.05
CA VAL A 35 7.66 3.95 -19.62
C VAL A 35 7.05 4.51 -20.90
N PRO A 36 6.60 5.77 -20.93
CA PRO A 36 6.10 6.39 -22.13
C PRO A 36 7.20 6.61 -23.17
N ALA A 37 6.79 6.89 -24.40
CA ALA A 37 7.71 7.27 -25.48
C ALA A 37 8.55 8.49 -25.06
N GLY A 38 9.87 8.42 -25.30
CA GLY A 38 10.82 9.47 -24.97
C GLY A 38 11.32 9.47 -23.50
N ALA A 39 10.74 8.63 -22.62
CA ALA A 39 11.26 8.41 -21.28
C ALA A 39 12.14 7.16 -21.21
N ARG A 40 12.94 7.05 -20.14
CA ARG A 40 13.77 5.88 -19.87
C ARG A 40 13.59 5.37 -18.44
N VAL A 41 13.88 4.10 -18.24
CA VAL A 41 13.96 3.54 -16.90
C VAL A 41 15.20 4.08 -16.18
N LEU A 42 15.03 4.57 -14.97
CA LEU A 42 16.10 4.79 -14.02
C LEU A 42 16.09 3.63 -13.02
N ASP A 43 16.98 2.66 -13.22
CA ASP A 43 17.08 1.51 -12.32
C ASP A 43 17.63 1.95 -10.95
N VAL A 44 16.88 1.67 -9.91
CA VAL A 44 17.23 1.96 -8.52
C VAL A 44 17.31 0.68 -7.66
N SER A 45 17.37 -0.48 -8.28
CA SER A 45 17.48 -1.78 -7.60
C SER A 45 18.80 -1.95 -6.84
N SER A 46 19.86 -1.25 -7.27
CA SER A 46 21.15 -1.20 -6.58
C SER A 46 21.11 -0.48 -5.23
N LEU A 47 20.08 0.34 -4.97
CA LEU A 47 19.83 0.96 -3.67
C LEU A 47 19.25 -0.07 -2.68
N ARG A 48 20.03 -1.07 -2.31
CA ARG A 48 19.62 -2.23 -1.52
C ARG A 48 20.46 -2.41 -0.27
N GLY A 49 19.81 -2.76 0.83
CA GLY A 49 20.38 -3.13 2.13
C GLY A 49 19.79 -2.34 3.29
N ILE A 50 19.79 -2.97 4.45
CA ILE A 50 19.45 -2.34 5.73
C ILE A 50 20.70 -1.61 6.21
N LEU A 51 20.59 -0.28 6.39
CA LEU A 51 21.71 0.57 6.81
C LEU A 51 21.86 0.62 8.33
N GLU A 52 20.74 0.56 9.03
CA GLU A 52 20.68 0.59 10.49
C GLU A 52 19.40 -0.09 10.97
N TYR A 53 19.51 -0.88 12.02
CA TYR A 53 18.36 -1.47 12.69
C TYR A 53 18.59 -1.44 14.20
N ARG A 54 17.65 -0.88 14.93
CA ARG A 54 17.65 -0.77 16.39
C ARG A 54 16.38 -1.39 16.95
N PRO A 55 16.41 -2.69 17.23
CA PRO A 55 15.24 -3.42 17.73
C PRO A 55 14.67 -2.81 19.01
N GLU A 56 15.52 -2.32 19.91
CA GLU A 56 15.16 -1.69 21.18
C GLU A 56 14.44 -0.34 21.02
N GLU A 57 14.72 0.36 19.93
CA GLU A 57 14.07 1.64 19.57
C GLU A 57 12.88 1.43 18.61
N LEU A 58 12.62 0.18 18.19
CA LEU A 58 11.58 -0.17 17.22
C LEU A 58 11.70 0.61 15.91
N THR A 59 12.95 0.82 15.42
CA THR A 59 13.21 1.58 14.19
C THR A 59 14.27 0.92 13.31
N PHE A 60 14.13 1.08 12.01
CA PHE A 60 15.19 0.75 11.06
C PHE A 60 15.28 1.79 9.94
N THR A 61 16.46 1.84 9.31
CA THR A 61 16.71 2.62 8.09
C THR A 61 17.27 1.69 7.02
N ALA A 62 16.69 1.71 5.83
CA ALA A 62 17.15 0.93 4.70
C ALA A 62 17.12 1.72 3.40
N LEU A 63 17.87 1.26 2.41
CA LEU A 63 17.84 1.78 1.06
C LEU A 63 16.51 1.44 0.37
N ALA A 64 16.03 2.34 -0.49
CA ALA A 64 14.67 2.26 -1.04
C ALA A 64 14.45 1.07 -1.99
N GLY A 65 15.47 0.56 -2.65
CA GLY A 65 15.42 -0.65 -3.48
C GLY A 65 15.46 -1.97 -2.70
N THR A 66 15.57 -1.94 -1.36
CA THR A 66 15.58 -3.15 -0.55
C THR A 66 14.25 -3.89 -0.66
N PRO A 67 14.26 -5.19 -0.99
CA PRO A 67 13.05 -6.01 -1.00
C PRO A 67 12.38 -6.02 0.39
N VAL A 68 11.07 -5.91 0.41
CA VAL A 68 10.30 -5.97 1.68
C VAL A 68 10.48 -7.32 2.37
N ALA A 69 10.64 -8.40 1.60
CA ALA A 69 10.92 -9.74 2.15
C ALA A 69 12.21 -9.78 2.99
N GLU A 70 13.28 -9.11 2.52
CA GLU A 70 14.56 -9.00 3.23
C GLU A 70 14.38 -8.24 4.56
N VAL A 71 13.64 -7.14 4.53
CA VAL A 71 13.30 -6.38 5.74
C VAL A 71 12.45 -7.21 6.69
N ALA A 72 11.42 -7.90 6.18
CA ALA A 72 10.54 -8.74 6.99
C ALA A 72 11.29 -9.88 7.67
N SER A 73 12.29 -10.47 7.01
CA SER A 73 13.18 -11.49 7.59
C SER A 73 13.99 -10.93 8.75
N ALA A 74 14.68 -9.80 8.53
CA ALA A 74 15.51 -9.18 9.58
C ALA A 74 14.68 -8.72 10.80
N LEU A 75 13.49 -8.15 10.56
CA LEU A 75 12.58 -7.79 11.65
C LEU A 75 12.07 -9.03 12.40
N GLY A 76 11.81 -10.12 11.67
CA GLY A 76 11.34 -11.39 12.22
C GLY A 76 12.29 -12.01 13.21
N GLU A 77 13.61 -11.88 13.03
CA GLU A 77 14.65 -12.36 13.95
C GLU A 77 14.53 -11.72 15.35
N HIS A 78 13.93 -10.54 15.44
CA HIS A 78 13.68 -9.81 16.68
C HIS A 78 12.19 -9.79 17.08
N GLY A 79 11.36 -10.65 16.48
CA GLY A 79 9.93 -10.70 16.77
C GLY A 79 9.17 -9.41 16.41
N GLN A 80 9.66 -8.67 15.40
CA GLN A 80 9.06 -7.41 14.95
C GLN A 80 8.50 -7.53 13.52
N HIS A 81 7.68 -6.57 13.11
CA HIS A 81 7.09 -6.54 11.77
C HIS A 81 6.68 -5.13 11.34
N LEU A 82 6.35 -4.97 10.06
CA LEU A 82 5.68 -3.80 9.50
C LEU A 82 4.15 -4.01 9.61
N PRO A 83 3.45 -3.32 10.52
CA PRO A 83 2.07 -3.69 10.86
C PRO A 83 1.04 -3.26 9.82
N PHE A 84 1.40 -2.45 8.84
CA PHE A 84 0.52 -2.04 7.74
C PHE A 84 0.42 -3.09 6.61
N ASP A 85 0.98 -4.30 6.80
CA ASP A 85 0.97 -5.40 5.84
C ASP A 85 1.38 -4.95 4.42
N PRO A 86 2.68 -4.79 4.12
CA PRO A 86 3.11 -4.46 2.76
C PRO A 86 2.58 -5.47 1.74
N LEU A 87 2.17 -4.97 0.57
CA LEU A 87 1.61 -5.78 -0.50
C LEU A 87 2.66 -6.26 -1.50
N LEU A 88 2.37 -7.40 -2.17
CA LEU A 88 3.19 -7.96 -3.26
C LEU A 88 4.62 -8.29 -2.79
N VAL A 89 4.76 -8.81 -1.58
CA VAL A 89 6.05 -9.15 -0.96
C VAL A 89 6.70 -10.32 -1.69
N ASP A 90 5.93 -11.39 -1.94
CA ASP A 90 6.39 -12.59 -2.67
C ASP A 90 6.73 -12.24 -4.13
N ALA A 91 6.02 -11.27 -4.71
CA ALA A 91 6.30 -10.75 -6.04
C ALA A 91 7.56 -9.87 -6.12
N GLY A 92 8.22 -9.57 -4.99
CA GLY A 92 9.46 -8.79 -4.93
C GLY A 92 9.26 -7.28 -4.74
N ALA A 93 8.20 -6.85 -4.05
CA ALA A 93 8.00 -5.45 -3.70
C ALA A 93 9.19 -4.90 -2.90
N THR A 94 9.58 -3.65 -3.19
CA THR A 94 10.63 -2.93 -2.48
C THR A 94 10.06 -1.86 -1.55
N LEU A 95 10.83 -1.43 -0.56
CA LEU A 95 10.43 -0.37 0.36
C LEU A 95 10.05 0.92 -0.37
N GLY A 96 10.88 1.35 -1.33
CA GLY A 96 10.62 2.55 -2.14
C GLY A 96 9.32 2.43 -2.96
N GLY A 97 9.08 1.27 -3.58
CA GLY A 97 7.84 0.98 -4.30
C GLY A 97 6.61 0.96 -3.41
N THR A 98 6.75 0.47 -2.16
CA THR A 98 5.70 0.48 -1.14
C THR A 98 5.35 1.91 -0.71
N VAL A 99 6.35 2.74 -0.44
CA VAL A 99 6.15 4.16 -0.10
C VAL A 99 5.57 4.93 -1.29
N ALA A 100 6.18 4.80 -2.47
CA ALA A 100 5.73 5.53 -3.66
C ALA A 100 4.29 5.22 -4.05
N SER A 101 3.83 3.98 -3.91
CA SER A 101 2.44 3.60 -4.18
C SER A 101 1.47 3.94 -3.04
N GLY A 102 1.97 4.10 -1.81
CA GLY A 102 1.13 4.26 -0.62
C GLY A 102 0.16 3.10 -0.42
N ALA A 103 0.51 1.93 -0.95
CA ALA A 103 -0.33 0.73 -0.85
C ALA A 103 0.01 -0.03 0.44
N ALA A 104 -1.02 -0.33 1.22
CA ALA A 104 -0.95 -1.07 2.46
C ALA A 104 -2.00 -2.18 2.46
N GLY A 105 -1.72 -3.30 3.12
CA GLY A 105 -2.59 -4.46 3.16
C GLY A 105 -3.61 -4.43 4.30
N PRO A 106 -4.19 -5.58 4.61
CA PRO A 106 -5.31 -5.69 5.56
C PRO A 106 -5.03 -5.18 6.97
N GLY A 107 -3.79 -5.31 7.48
CA GLY A 107 -3.37 -4.81 8.80
C GLY A 107 -3.50 -3.29 8.95
N SER A 108 -3.61 -2.56 7.83
CA SER A 108 -3.89 -1.13 7.86
C SER A 108 -5.23 -0.77 8.49
N HIS A 109 -6.13 -1.76 8.67
CA HIS A 109 -7.39 -1.58 9.39
C HIS A 109 -7.16 -1.10 10.82
N ARG A 110 -6.27 -1.77 11.55
CA ARG A 110 -5.97 -1.41 12.94
C ARG A 110 -4.87 -0.37 13.06
N HIS A 111 -3.85 -0.49 12.23
CA HIS A 111 -2.58 0.20 12.44
C HIS A 111 -2.40 1.44 11.57
N GLY A 112 -3.28 1.69 10.61
CA GLY A 112 -3.04 2.71 9.61
C GLY A 112 -2.11 2.24 8.49
N GLY A 113 -1.77 3.13 7.57
CA GLY A 113 -1.00 2.80 6.38
C GLY A 113 0.48 3.17 6.49
N VAL A 114 1.19 3.08 5.36
CA VAL A 114 2.62 3.42 5.22
C VAL A 114 2.96 4.79 5.83
N ARG A 115 2.03 5.76 5.66
CA ARG A 115 2.19 7.14 6.12
C ARG A 115 2.32 7.27 7.66
N ASP A 116 1.77 6.31 8.40
CA ASP A 116 1.75 6.33 9.87
C ASP A 116 3.05 5.75 10.46
N TYR A 117 3.87 5.10 9.61
CA TYR A 117 5.08 4.39 10.04
C TYR A 117 6.38 4.99 9.49
N ILE A 118 6.33 5.76 8.41
CA ILE A 118 7.51 6.41 7.87
C ILE A 118 7.94 7.60 8.73
N LEU A 119 9.19 7.58 9.21
CA LEU A 119 9.76 8.60 10.10
C LEU A 119 10.71 9.55 9.35
N GLY A 120 11.45 9.02 8.38
CA GLY A 120 12.45 9.76 7.65
C GLY A 120 12.59 9.34 6.19
N VAL A 121 13.01 10.28 5.37
CA VAL A 121 13.29 10.04 3.95
C VAL A 121 14.53 10.83 3.50
N ARG A 122 15.36 10.18 2.67
CA ARG A 122 16.32 10.83 1.78
C ARG A 122 15.93 10.50 0.35
N MET A 123 15.91 11.50 -0.50
CA MET A 123 15.54 11.37 -1.90
C MET A 123 16.39 12.28 -2.78
N LEU A 124 16.51 11.93 -4.05
CA LEU A 124 17.07 12.83 -5.06
C LEU A 124 15.92 13.61 -5.72
N ASP A 125 16.05 14.93 -5.78
CA ASP A 125 15.13 15.79 -6.55
C ASP A 125 15.42 15.70 -8.07
N GLY A 126 14.63 16.36 -8.91
CA GLY A 126 14.78 16.33 -10.37
C GLY A 126 16.14 16.83 -10.87
N THR A 127 16.88 17.61 -10.06
CA THR A 127 18.25 18.07 -10.37
C THR A 127 19.34 17.07 -9.97
N GLY A 128 18.96 15.97 -9.31
CA GLY A 128 19.89 14.98 -8.74
C GLY A 128 20.52 15.42 -7.41
N ARG A 129 19.98 16.44 -6.75
CA ARG A 129 20.42 16.91 -5.43
C ARG A 129 19.72 16.11 -4.34
N MET A 130 20.46 15.76 -3.28
CA MET A 130 19.93 15.07 -2.12
C MET A 130 19.08 16.00 -1.25
N VAL A 131 17.80 15.63 -1.09
CA VAL A 131 16.84 16.27 -0.19
C VAL A 131 16.54 15.29 0.95
N ARG A 132 16.36 15.80 2.16
CA ARG A 132 16.05 15.00 3.34
C ARG A 132 14.92 15.63 4.13
N GLY A 133 14.11 14.80 4.78
CA GLY A 133 13.07 15.21 5.70
C GLY A 133 12.81 14.16 6.76
N GLY A 134 12.26 14.58 7.89
CA GLY A 134 12.07 13.71 9.04
C GLY A 134 13.37 13.35 9.74
N GLY A 135 13.36 12.25 10.49
CA GLY A 135 14.51 11.77 11.26
C GLY A 135 14.27 10.38 11.82
N LYS A 136 15.08 9.99 12.78
CA LYS A 136 14.98 8.70 13.50
C LYS A 136 14.11 8.78 14.75
N VAL A 137 13.54 9.94 15.07
CA VAL A 137 12.74 10.17 16.27
C VAL A 137 11.27 10.44 15.91
N VAL A 138 10.38 9.95 16.76
CA VAL A 138 8.92 10.00 16.55
C VAL A 138 8.36 11.44 16.58
N LYS A 139 9.08 12.41 17.17
CA LYS A 139 8.71 13.83 17.18
C LYS A 139 9.74 14.66 16.39
N ASN A 140 9.32 15.08 15.20
CA ASN A 140 10.02 16.11 14.43
C ASN A 140 8.99 17.23 14.12
N ALA A 141 8.91 18.23 14.98
CA ALA A 141 7.90 19.28 14.91
C ALA A 141 8.30 20.49 14.05
N ALA A 142 9.52 20.51 13.51
CA ALA A 142 10.00 21.63 12.73
C ALA A 142 10.13 21.26 11.24
N GLY A 143 9.46 22.01 10.37
CA GLY A 143 9.59 21.91 8.93
C GLY A 143 8.48 21.14 8.23
N PHE A 144 8.62 20.98 6.92
CA PHE A 144 7.68 20.31 6.06
C PHE A 144 7.79 18.79 6.24
N ASP A 145 6.66 18.10 6.40
CA ASP A 145 6.62 16.64 6.60
C ASP A 145 6.86 15.91 5.26
N LEU A 146 8.10 15.95 4.79
CA LEU A 146 8.52 15.30 3.54
C LEU A 146 8.28 13.79 3.54
N PRO A 147 8.53 13.03 4.64
CA PRO A 147 8.21 11.61 4.68
C PRO A 147 6.76 11.31 4.31
N LYS A 148 5.81 12.08 4.86
CA LYS A 148 4.39 11.88 4.54
C LYS A 148 3.98 12.38 3.17
N LEU A 149 4.69 13.36 2.62
CA LEU A 149 4.45 13.88 1.27
C LEU A 149 4.76 12.84 0.19
N VAL A 150 5.84 12.07 0.37
CA VAL A 150 6.29 11.11 -0.66
C VAL A 150 5.49 9.81 -0.67
N VAL A 151 4.67 9.55 0.37
CA VAL A 151 3.77 8.40 0.37
C VAL A 151 2.65 8.61 -0.63
N GLY A 152 2.55 7.70 -1.60
CA GLY A 152 1.59 7.81 -2.71
C GLY A 152 2.00 8.78 -3.81
N SER A 153 3.26 9.23 -3.83
CA SER A 153 3.79 10.15 -4.86
C SER A 153 3.96 9.48 -6.23
N ILE A 154 3.91 8.15 -6.29
CA ILE A 154 4.12 7.33 -7.51
C ILE A 154 5.36 7.72 -8.32
N GLY A 155 6.44 8.13 -7.65
CA GLY A 155 7.70 8.50 -8.29
C GLY A 155 7.76 9.88 -8.96
N ARG A 156 6.76 10.75 -8.73
CA ARG A 156 6.68 12.07 -9.40
C ARG A 156 7.42 13.19 -8.69
N LEU A 157 7.81 12.99 -7.44
CA LEU A 157 8.41 14.05 -6.62
C LEU A 157 9.90 13.86 -6.43
N GLY A 158 10.44 12.74 -6.89
CA GLY A 158 11.86 12.42 -6.73
C GLY A 158 12.13 10.93 -6.65
N VAL A 159 13.40 10.58 -6.61
CA VAL A 159 13.89 9.21 -6.43
C VAL A 159 14.14 8.95 -4.95
N LEU A 160 13.35 8.07 -4.34
CA LEU A 160 13.57 7.65 -2.95
C LEU A 160 14.90 6.90 -2.84
N VAL A 161 15.72 7.23 -1.83
CA VAL A 161 17.05 6.65 -1.62
C VAL A 161 17.14 5.90 -0.31
N GLU A 162 16.84 6.57 0.81
CA GLU A 162 16.82 5.96 2.14
C GLU A 162 15.49 6.23 2.83
N LEU A 163 15.00 5.24 3.55
CA LEU A 163 13.73 5.27 4.24
C LEU A 163 13.91 4.79 5.67
N THR A 164 13.43 5.58 6.62
CA THR A 164 13.39 5.21 8.04
C THR A 164 11.98 4.90 8.46
N PHE A 165 11.77 3.77 9.10
CA PHE A 165 10.47 3.31 9.56
C PHE A 165 10.46 3.02 11.05
N LYS A 166 9.29 3.22 11.65
CA LYS A 166 8.91 2.64 12.93
C LYS A 166 8.33 1.24 12.66
N VAL A 167 8.64 0.28 13.53
CA VAL A 167 8.14 -1.09 13.50
C VAL A 167 7.41 -1.42 14.79
N PHE A 168 6.74 -2.58 14.84
CA PHE A 168 6.01 -3.03 16.02
C PHE A 168 6.37 -4.47 16.36
N PRO A 169 6.23 -4.86 17.64
CA PRO A 169 6.30 -6.25 18.02
C PRO A 169 5.25 -7.08 17.29
N ARG A 170 5.65 -8.25 16.80
CA ARG A 170 4.71 -9.18 16.17
C ARG A 170 3.79 -9.76 17.24
N PRO A 171 2.48 -9.87 16.98
CA PRO A 171 1.57 -10.57 17.87
C PRO A 171 2.03 -12.02 18.10
N SER A 172 1.87 -12.52 19.33
CA SER A 172 2.28 -13.88 19.69
C SER A 172 1.42 -14.97 19.02
N ALA A 173 0.18 -14.65 18.68
CA ALA A 173 -0.70 -15.50 17.88
C ALA A 173 -1.75 -14.68 17.15
N THR A 174 -2.32 -15.29 16.10
CA THR A 174 -3.45 -14.76 15.35
C THR A 174 -4.51 -15.83 15.16
N ARG A 175 -5.74 -15.42 14.97
CA ARG A 175 -6.88 -16.27 14.60
C ARG A 175 -7.84 -15.47 13.72
N THR A 176 -8.34 -16.06 12.66
CA THR A 176 -9.33 -15.45 11.78
C THR A 176 -10.69 -16.11 11.95
N LEU A 177 -11.74 -15.29 11.99
CA LEU A 177 -13.12 -15.75 11.86
C LEU A 177 -13.65 -15.41 10.47
N LEU A 178 -14.22 -16.41 9.82
CA LEU A 178 -15.02 -16.24 8.60
C LEU A 178 -16.48 -16.17 8.98
N ALA A 179 -17.20 -15.18 8.46
CA ALA A 179 -18.63 -15.03 8.66
C ALA A 179 -19.29 -14.66 7.33
N ASP A 180 -20.37 -15.37 7.00
CA ASP A 180 -21.17 -15.08 5.82
C ASP A 180 -22.47 -14.37 6.25
N LEU A 181 -22.55 -13.08 5.94
CA LEU A 181 -23.75 -12.28 6.13
C LEU A 181 -24.59 -12.24 4.84
N ALA A 182 -25.90 -12.03 4.99
CA ALA A 182 -26.83 -12.15 3.86
C ALA A 182 -26.62 -11.07 2.77
N THR A 183 -26.14 -9.89 3.15
CA THR A 183 -25.98 -8.76 2.22
C THR A 183 -24.73 -7.95 2.54
N LEU A 184 -24.27 -7.17 1.55
CA LEU A 184 -23.18 -6.19 1.70
C LEU A 184 -23.49 -5.19 2.83
N ASP A 185 -24.69 -4.65 2.90
CA ASP A 185 -25.07 -3.69 3.95
C ASP A 185 -25.00 -4.31 5.34
N ALA A 186 -25.51 -5.54 5.52
CA ALA A 186 -25.40 -6.25 6.78
C ALA A 186 -23.94 -6.45 7.22
N ALA A 187 -23.06 -6.77 6.27
CA ALA A 187 -21.63 -6.93 6.53
C ALA A 187 -20.97 -5.58 6.89
N LEU A 188 -21.30 -4.52 6.18
CA LEU A 188 -20.79 -3.17 6.47
C LEU A 188 -21.27 -2.65 7.83
N ASP A 189 -22.50 -2.95 8.22
CA ASP A 189 -23.04 -2.61 9.54
C ASP A 189 -22.34 -3.40 10.65
N ALA A 190 -22.06 -4.68 10.40
CA ALA A 190 -21.29 -5.51 11.33
C ALA A 190 -19.87 -4.95 11.53
N VAL A 191 -19.14 -4.61 10.44
CA VAL A 191 -17.81 -3.97 10.52
C VAL A 191 -17.88 -2.66 11.30
N THR A 192 -18.91 -1.83 11.06
CA THR A 192 -19.09 -0.56 11.78
C THR A 192 -19.31 -0.79 13.28
N ARG A 193 -20.17 -1.75 13.66
CA ARG A 193 -20.42 -2.12 15.06
C ARG A 193 -19.16 -2.60 15.76
N ILE A 194 -18.36 -3.44 15.08
CA ILE A 194 -17.09 -3.95 15.60
C ILE A 194 -16.11 -2.78 15.82
N ALA A 195 -15.98 -1.88 14.85
CA ALA A 195 -15.06 -0.74 14.93
C ALA A 195 -15.41 0.25 16.04
N LEU A 196 -16.69 0.36 16.41
CA LEU A 196 -17.16 1.22 17.51
C LEU A 196 -17.22 0.48 18.87
N GLY A 197 -17.03 -0.83 18.85
CA GLY A 197 -17.11 -1.69 20.03
C GLY A 197 -15.74 -1.94 20.69
N PRO A 198 -15.72 -2.73 21.77
CA PRO A 198 -14.50 -3.06 22.51
C PRO A 198 -13.68 -4.18 21.87
N LEU A 199 -14.15 -4.77 20.77
CA LEU A 199 -13.49 -5.87 20.09
C LEU A 199 -12.47 -5.32 19.09
N GLU A 200 -11.20 -5.39 19.49
CA GLU A 200 -10.09 -4.97 18.62
C GLU A 200 -9.80 -6.05 17.58
N VAL A 201 -10.13 -5.76 16.32
CA VAL A 201 -9.84 -6.62 15.17
C VAL A 201 -8.59 -6.11 14.48
N GLU A 202 -7.65 -6.99 14.21
CA GLU A 202 -6.34 -6.68 13.60
C GLU A 202 -6.47 -6.32 12.12
N ALA A 203 -7.24 -7.11 11.40
CA ALA A 203 -7.48 -6.92 9.98
C ALA A 203 -8.91 -7.32 9.60
N VAL A 204 -9.45 -6.64 8.60
CA VAL A 204 -10.78 -6.91 8.05
C VAL A 204 -10.70 -6.92 6.53
N GLU A 205 -11.24 -7.96 5.92
CA GLU A 205 -11.62 -7.97 4.51
C GLU A 205 -13.08 -8.35 4.36
N LEU A 206 -13.76 -7.69 3.45
CA LEU A 206 -15.13 -7.95 3.07
C LEU A 206 -15.18 -8.27 1.58
N GLU A 207 -15.65 -9.47 1.27
CA GLU A 207 -15.92 -9.93 -0.08
C GLU A 207 -17.45 -9.97 -0.30
N PRO A 208 -17.98 -9.22 -1.27
CA PRO A 208 -19.40 -9.24 -1.57
C PRO A 208 -19.92 -10.64 -1.96
N PRO A 209 -21.17 -10.98 -1.63
CA PRO A 209 -22.18 -10.07 -1.05
C PRO A 209 -22.08 -9.82 0.44
N GLY A 210 -21.34 -10.62 1.23
CA GLY A 210 -21.32 -10.44 2.68
C GLY A 210 -20.31 -11.29 3.43
N ARG A 211 -19.30 -11.88 2.76
CA ARG A 211 -18.27 -12.67 3.43
C ARG A 211 -17.25 -11.77 4.12
N LEU A 212 -17.15 -11.89 5.43
CA LEU A 212 -16.19 -11.19 6.27
C LEU A 212 -15.05 -12.12 6.68
N TRP A 213 -13.85 -11.58 6.61
CA TRP A 213 -12.61 -12.12 7.16
C TRP A 213 -12.17 -11.20 8.29
N LEU A 214 -12.18 -11.69 9.52
CA LEU A 214 -11.94 -10.90 10.73
C LEU A 214 -10.78 -11.50 11.50
N ARG A 215 -9.60 -10.87 11.43
CA ARG A 215 -8.39 -11.34 12.10
C ARG A 215 -8.29 -10.75 13.49
N LEU A 216 -8.14 -11.61 14.48
CA LEU A 216 -7.77 -11.27 15.85
C LEU A 216 -6.27 -11.53 16.06
N ALA A 217 -5.63 -10.71 16.88
CA ALA A 217 -4.23 -10.87 17.26
C ALA A 217 -4.06 -10.67 18.76
N GLY A 218 -3.09 -11.39 19.37
CA GLY A 218 -2.78 -11.27 20.79
C GLY A 218 -2.29 -12.57 21.42
N PRO A 219 -2.28 -12.66 22.77
CA PRO A 219 -1.89 -13.86 23.48
C PRO A 219 -2.81 -15.05 23.16
N PRO A 220 -2.29 -16.26 22.91
CA PRO A 220 -3.09 -17.44 22.56
C PRO A 220 -4.23 -17.71 23.54
N ALA A 221 -3.98 -17.58 24.82
CA ALA A 221 -4.95 -17.82 25.89
C ALA A 221 -6.19 -16.91 25.84
N THR A 222 -6.11 -15.77 25.14
CA THR A 222 -7.24 -14.82 25.03
C THR A 222 -8.01 -14.93 23.73
N LEU A 223 -7.44 -15.57 22.71
CA LEU A 223 -8.03 -15.59 21.37
C LEU A 223 -9.35 -16.35 21.32
N GLU A 224 -9.46 -17.49 22.06
CA GLU A 224 -10.69 -18.28 22.10
C GLU A 224 -11.89 -17.44 22.61
N ALA A 225 -11.73 -16.83 23.78
CA ALA A 225 -12.79 -16.00 24.38
C ALA A 225 -13.13 -14.78 23.53
N ARG A 226 -12.13 -14.15 22.89
CA ARG A 226 -12.33 -13.00 21.99
C ARG A 226 -13.06 -13.43 20.71
N SER A 227 -12.72 -14.61 20.18
CA SER A 227 -13.39 -15.20 19.01
C SER A 227 -14.86 -15.48 19.29
N ALA A 228 -15.17 -16.08 20.46
CA ALA A 228 -16.55 -16.34 20.87
C ALA A 228 -17.36 -15.05 20.96
N ARG A 229 -16.82 -14.01 21.60
CA ARG A 229 -17.50 -12.68 21.70
C ARG A 229 -17.70 -12.04 20.32
N LEU A 230 -16.72 -12.19 19.42
CA LEU A 230 -16.83 -11.66 18.07
C LEU A 230 -17.95 -12.38 17.30
N ALA A 231 -17.99 -13.72 17.36
CA ALA A 231 -19.05 -14.51 16.74
C ALA A 231 -20.44 -14.17 17.30
N GLU A 232 -20.57 -14.02 18.61
CA GLU A 232 -21.81 -13.58 19.26
C GLU A 232 -22.25 -12.19 18.75
N SER A 233 -21.32 -11.24 18.62
CA SER A 233 -21.63 -9.89 18.13
C SER A 233 -22.07 -9.86 16.67
N LEU A 234 -21.63 -10.82 15.86
CA LEU A 234 -22.04 -10.97 14.47
C LEU A 234 -23.43 -11.57 14.33
N GLY A 235 -23.84 -12.43 15.26
CA GLY A 235 -25.16 -13.08 15.24
C GLY A 235 -25.33 -14.13 14.12
N VAL A 236 -24.23 -14.60 13.54
CA VAL A 236 -24.19 -15.63 12.50
C VAL A 236 -23.15 -16.68 12.83
N ALA A 237 -23.28 -17.86 12.24
CA ALA A 237 -22.27 -18.89 12.37
C ALA A 237 -20.94 -18.41 11.79
N CYS A 238 -19.85 -18.63 12.54
CA CYS A 238 -18.49 -18.27 12.14
C CYS A 238 -17.63 -19.52 12.05
N THR A 239 -16.77 -19.56 11.02
CA THR A 239 -15.76 -20.60 10.86
C THR A 239 -14.39 -20.06 11.29
N PRO A 240 -13.73 -20.64 12.30
CA PRO A 240 -12.38 -20.22 12.66
C PRO A 240 -11.36 -20.76 11.67
N LEU A 241 -10.34 -19.95 11.41
CA LEU A 241 -9.11 -20.34 10.71
C LEU A 241 -7.92 -20.07 11.60
N ASP A 242 -7.05 -21.06 11.73
CA ASP A 242 -5.82 -21.00 12.50
C ASP A 242 -4.64 -21.58 11.69
N GLY A 243 -3.42 -21.36 12.18
CA GLY A 243 -2.20 -21.97 11.64
C GLY A 243 -1.97 -21.65 10.16
N ASP A 244 -1.56 -22.68 9.40
CA ASP A 244 -1.18 -22.54 8.00
C ASP A 244 -2.34 -22.04 7.11
N GLY A 245 -3.58 -22.47 7.41
CA GLY A 245 -4.76 -22.02 6.67
C GLY A 245 -5.02 -20.51 6.83
N GLU A 246 -4.82 -20.01 8.05
CA GLU A 246 -4.92 -18.57 8.34
C GLU A 246 -3.80 -17.79 7.66
N ALA A 247 -2.56 -18.26 7.78
CA ALA A 247 -1.40 -17.63 7.16
C ALA A 247 -1.54 -17.54 5.64
N GLU A 248 -2.01 -18.60 4.99
CA GLU A 248 -2.22 -18.64 3.53
C GLU A 248 -3.35 -17.71 3.09
N ALA A 249 -4.46 -17.66 3.84
CA ALA A 249 -5.57 -16.75 3.53
C ALA A 249 -5.11 -15.28 3.49
N TRP A 250 -4.31 -14.85 4.47
CA TRP A 250 -3.78 -13.49 4.50
C TRP A 250 -2.62 -13.28 3.54
N ARG A 251 -1.88 -14.32 3.17
CA ARG A 251 -0.91 -14.26 2.07
C ARG A 251 -1.64 -13.97 0.74
N ILE A 252 -2.71 -14.70 0.43
CA ILE A 252 -3.56 -14.45 -0.74
C ILE A 252 -4.08 -13.02 -0.76
N ALA A 253 -4.48 -12.48 0.39
CA ALA A 253 -4.94 -11.10 0.51
C ALA A 253 -3.80 -10.09 0.22
N ARG A 254 -2.61 -10.27 0.80
CA ARG A 254 -1.47 -9.38 0.60
C ARG A 254 -0.86 -9.47 -0.80
N GLU A 255 -0.87 -10.65 -1.40
CA GLU A 255 -0.40 -10.83 -2.79
C GLU A 255 -1.49 -10.52 -3.82
N LEU A 256 -2.71 -10.21 -3.37
CA LEU A 256 -3.86 -9.92 -4.23
C LEU A 256 -4.16 -11.07 -5.21
N ALA A 257 -3.82 -12.30 -4.78
CA ALA A 257 -3.91 -13.51 -5.59
C ALA A 257 -5.36 -14.02 -5.77
N TRP A 258 -6.32 -13.39 -5.13
CA TRP A 258 -7.74 -13.65 -5.30
C TRP A 258 -8.32 -13.10 -6.61
N ARG A 259 -7.62 -12.17 -7.28
CA ARG A 259 -8.06 -11.58 -8.53
C ARG A 259 -7.64 -12.43 -9.74
N ASP A 260 -8.37 -12.28 -10.84
CA ASP A 260 -7.94 -12.79 -12.14
C ASP A 260 -6.59 -12.14 -12.53
N PRO A 261 -5.55 -12.92 -12.89
CA PRO A 261 -4.27 -12.38 -13.34
C PRO A 261 -4.36 -11.41 -14.54
N GLN A 262 -5.36 -11.57 -15.40
CA GLN A 262 -5.58 -10.69 -16.56
C GLN A 262 -6.33 -9.41 -16.22
N ALA A 263 -6.95 -9.33 -15.04
CA ALA A 263 -7.66 -8.14 -14.59
C ALA A 263 -6.67 -7.03 -14.19
N ALA A 264 -7.02 -5.78 -14.50
CA ALA A 264 -6.30 -4.64 -13.93
C ALA A 264 -6.57 -4.53 -12.43
N LEU A 265 -5.52 -4.32 -11.63
CA LEU A 265 -5.66 -4.09 -10.21
C LEU A 265 -5.81 -2.60 -9.92
N VAL A 266 -6.93 -2.23 -9.35
CA VAL A 266 -7.22 -0.84 -8.98
C VAL A 266 -7.43 -0.71 -7.48
N LYS A 267 -6.73 0.23 -6.85
CA LYS A 267 -6.94 0.68 -5.47
C LYS A 267 -7.85 1.90 -5.50
N ILE A 268 -9.01 1.84 -4.87
CA ILE A 268 -9.96 2.95 -4.78
C ILE A 268 -10.12 3.34 -3.30
N SER A 269 -9.92 4.63 -3.01
CA SER A 269 -10.23 5.17 -1.68
C SER A 269 -11.74 5.35 -1.54
N VAL A 270 -12.37 4.70 -0.56
CA VAL A 270 -13.83 4.68 -0.42
C VAL A 270 -14.26 4.82 1.04
N GLY A 271 -15.21 5.71 1.29
CA GLY A 271 -15.88 5.83 2.59
C GLY A 271 -17.07 4.86 2.71
N ARG A 272 -17.45 4.51 3.96
CA ARG A 272 -18.58 3.59 4.24
C ARG A 272 -19.84 3.93 3.44
N SER A 273 -20.23 5.19 3.37
CA SER A 273 -21.43 5.66 2.70
C SER A 273 -21.38 5.52 1.17
N GLN A 274 -20.19 5.36 0.58
CA GLN A 274 -19.99 5.28 -0.87
C GLN A 274 -19.84 3.82 -1.34
N VAL A 275 -19.63 2.86 -0.42
CA VAL A 275 -19.37 1.45 -0.78
C VAL A 275 -20.50 0.86 -1.59
N ALA A 276 -21.76 1.02 -1.18
CA ALA A 276 -22.90 0.44 -1.89
C ALA A 276 -23.04 0.93 -3.34
N ALA A 277 -22.84 2.25 -3.55
CA ALA A 277 -22.89 2.84 -4.88
C ALA A 277 -21.73 2.35 -5.77
N LEU A 278 -20.52 2.27 -5.19
CA LEU A 278 -19.36 1.73 -5.89
C LEU A 278 -19.56 0.24 -6.22
N ASP A 279 -20.06 -0.54 -5.25
CA ASP A 279 -20.27 -1.99 -5.43
C ASP A 279 -21.25 -2.29 -6.56
N SER A 280 -22.32 -1.49 -6.69
CA SER A 280 -23.28 -1.62 -7.79
C SER A 280 -22.61 -1.46 -9.17
N VAL A 281 -21.74 -0.44 -9.32
CA VAL A 281 -20.98 -0.22 -10.57
C VAL A 281 -20.05 -1.40 -10.85
N LEU A 282 -19.29 -1.84 -9.84
CA LEU A 282 -18.32 -2.93 -9.98
C LEU A 282 -18.98 -4.26 -10.27
N ALA A 283 -20.16 -4.53 -9.65
CA ALA A 283 -20.93 -5.74 -9.90
C ALA A 283 -21.46 -5.80 -11.33
N GLN A 284 -21.99 -4.68 -11.84
CA GLN A 284 -22.48 -4.59 -13.22
C GLN A 284 -21.36 -4.82 -14.24
N ALA A 285 -20.15 -4.40 -13.93
CA ALA A 285 -18.97 -4.64 -14.75
C ALA A 285 -18.40 -6.07 -14.58
N GLY A 286 -18.92 -6.90 -13.70
CA GLY A 286 -18.36 -8.21 -13.40
C GLY A 286 -16.99 -8.16 -12.69
N ALA A 287 -16.64 -7.03 -12.08
CA ALA A 287 -15.37 -6.85 -11.41
C ALA A 287 -15.28 -7.64 -10.11
N GLN A 288 -14.16 -8.33 -9.90
CA GLN A 288 -13.81 -8.91 -8.61
C GLN A 288 -13.42 -7.78 -7.65
N ARG A 289 -13.83 -7.86 -6.38
CA ARG A 289 -13.56 -6.81 -5.43
C ARG A 289 -13.54 -7.28 -3.99
N ARG A 290 -12.70 -6.63 -3.20
CA ARG A 290 -12.66 -6.76 -1.74
C ARG A 290 -12.57 -5.38 -1.09
N TYR A 291 -13.23 -5.24 0.04
CA TYR A 291 -13.25 -4.01 0.82
C TYR A 291 -12.52 -4.22 2.14
N GLY A 292 -11.66 -3.27 2.51
CA GLY A 292 -10.99 -3.24 3.80
C GLY A 292 -10.64 -1.80 4.14
N ALA A 293 -10.29 -1.49 5.35
CA ALA A 293 -9.66 -0.25 5.85
C ALA A 293 -9.86 1.02 4.99
N ARG A 294 -11.09 1.33 4.55
CA ARG A 294 -11.45 2.48 3.67
C ARG A 294 -10.87 2.38 2.24
N VAL A 295 -10.57 1.18 1.80
CA VAL A 295 -10.07 0.89 0.45
C VAL A 295 -10.94 -0.19 -0.19
N ALA A 296 -11.27 -0.02 -1.45
CA ALA A 296 -11.71 -1.09 -2.33
C ALA A 296 -10.53 -1.54 -3.20
N TRP A 297 -10.22 -2.81 -3.15
CA TRP A 297 -9.32 -3.50 -4.06
C TRP A 297 -10.15 -4.13 -5.17
N VAL A 298 -9.89 -3.76 -6.41
CA VAL A 298 -10.73 -4.11 -7.56
C VAL A 298 -9.88 -4.80 -8.61
N GLY A 299 -10.28 -6.00 -9.01
CA GLY A 299 -9.85 -6.66 -10.24
C GLY A 299 -10.80 -6.24 -11.36
N TRP A 300 -10.44 -5.19 -12.12
CA TRP A 300 -11.24 -4.72 -13.25
C TRP A 300 -10.99 -5.63 -14.46
N PRO A 301 -12.06 -6.15 -15.10
CA PRO A 301 -11.92 -7.10 -16.21
C PRO A 301 -11.03 -6.58 -17.33
N GLY A 302 -10.07 -7.39 -17.79
CA GLY A 302 -9.07 -6.97 -18.76
C GLY A 302 -9.62 -6.60 -20.14
N GLU A 303 -10.79 -7.13 -20.51
CA GLU A 303 -11.51 -6.83 -21.75
C GLU A 303 -12.27 -5.49 -21.69
N GLN A 304 -12.43 -4.89 -20.51
CA GLN A 304 -13.13 -3.61 -20.36
C GLN A 304 -12.15 -2.44 -20.26
N SER A 305 -12.49 -1.34 -20.94
CA SER A 305 -11.68 -0.12 -20.87
C SER A 305 -11.69 0.49 -19.47
N LEU A 306 -10.50 0.83 -18.96
CA LEU A 306 -10.35 1.58 -17.72
C LEU A 306 -10.99 2.98 -17.77
N ALA A 307 -11.21 3.53 -18.97
CA ALA A 307 -11.93 4.80 -19.15
C ALA A 307 -13.38 4.73 -18.66
N LEU A 308 -14.02 3.58 -18.72
CA LEU A 308 -15.35 3.38 -18.14
C LEU A 308 -15.32 3.52 -16.62
N LEU A 309 -14.35 2.91 -15.99
CA LEU A 309 -14.16 3.04 -14.54
C LEU A 309 -13.77 4.45 -14.13
N ASP A 310 -12.93 5.13 -14.91
CA ASP A 310 -12.54 6.54 -14.68
C ASP A 310 -13.77 7.46 -14.63
N VAL A 311 -14.67 7.35 -15.61
CA VAL A 311 -15.92 8.12 -15.66
C VAL A 311 -16.82 7.83 -14.46
N GLU A 312 -17.02 6.56 -14.13
CA GLU A 312 -17.89 6.16 -13.00
C GLU A 312 -17.33 6.62 -11.64
N LEU A 313 -16.01 6.50 -11.43
CA LEU A 313 -15.36 7.01 -10.23
C LEU A 313 -15.49 8.54 -10.14
N GLY A 314 -15.32 9.26 -11.26
CA GLY A 314 -15.56 10.71 -11.33
C GLY A 314 -16.98 11.08 -10.93
N ARG A 315 -17.99 10.37 -11.42
CA ARG A 315 -19.40 10.57 -11.08
C ARG A 315 -19.69 10.31 -9.59
N LEU A 316 -19.03 9.33 -9.00
CA LEU A 316 -19.16 9.01 -7.57
C LEU A 316 -18.29 9.92 -6.66
N GLY A 317 -17.49 10.81 -7.24
CA GLY A 317 -16.54 11.65 -6.49
C GLY A 317 -15.42 10.85 -5.84
N LEU A 318 -15.10 9.66 -6.37
CA LEU A 318 -14.06 8.77 -5.90
C LEU A 318 -12.78 8.94 -6.70
N ALA A 319 -11.66 8.57 -6.08
CA ALA A 319 -10.34 8.52 -6.70
C ALA A 319 -9.77 7.11 -6.65
N GLY A 320 -9.16 6.67 -7.74
CA GLY A 320 -8.53 5.37 -7.86
C GLY A 320 -7.10 5.45 -8.41
N ILE A 321 -6.31 4.44 -8.12
CA ILE A 321 -4.95 4.24 -8.66
C ILE A 321 -4.87 2.84 -9.25
N VAL A 322 -4.53 2.74 -10.52
CA VAL A 322 -4.21 1.47 -11.18
C VAL A 322 -2.80 1.05 -10.77
N LEU A 323 -2.67 -0.09 -10.12
CA LEU A 323 -1.38 -0.65 -9.70
C LEU A 323 -0.82 -1.65 -10.70
N LEU A 324 -1.69 -2.50 -11.23
CA LEU A 324 -1.37 -3.48 -12.26
C LEU A 324 -2.33 -3.28 -13.43
N ALA A 325 -1.83 -3.34 -14.65
CA ALA A 325 -2.66 -3.31 -15.83
C ALA A 325 -2.07 -4.22 -16.89
N PRO A 326 -2.91 -4.82 -17.76
CA PRO A 326 -2.44 -5.48 -18.97
C PRO A 326 -1.63 -4.52 -19.84
N ASP A 327 -0.70 -5.07 -20.64
CA ASP A 327 0.22 -4.26 -21.47
C ASP A 327 -0.53 -3.37 -22.49
N HIS A 328 -1.69 -3.82 -22.96
CA HIS A 328 -2.54 -3.10 -23.92
C HIS A 328 -3.42 -2.00 -23.31
N ALA A 329 -3.42 -1.84 -21.97
CA ALA A 329 -4.23 -0.78 -21.35
C ALA A 329 -3.65 0.60 -21.68
N GLU A 330 -4.42 1.43 -22.35
CA GLU A 330 -3.98 2.76 -22.80
C GLU A 330 -4.15 3.86 -21.75
N HIS A 331 -4.93 3.58 -20.68
CA HIS A 331 -5.25 4.56 -19.64
C HIS A 331 -4.07 4.81 -18.68
N GLY A 332 -3.93 6.06 -18.24
CA GLY A 332 -2.98 6.42 -17.16
C GLY A 332 -3.36 5.78 -15.83
N PRO A 333 -2.44 5.79 -14.83
CA PRO A 333 -2.67 5.11 -13.57
C PRO A 333 -3.63 5.81 -12.61
N LEU A 334 -4.04 7.05 -12.87
CA LEU A 334 -5.01 7.78 -12.02
C LEU A 334 -6.40 7.73 -12.61
N LEU A 335 -7.40 7.42 -11.77
CA LEU A 335 -8.80 7.32 -12.14
C LEU A 335 -9.68 8.22 -11.27
N GLY A 336 -10.75 8.73 -11.84
CA GLY A 336 -11.81 9.47 -11.17
C GLY A 336 -11.38 10.87 -10.73
N ARG A 337 -11.77 11.26 -9.51
CA ARG A 337 -11.56 12.61 -9.00
C ARG A 337 -10.07 12.94 -8.84
N ARG A 338 -9.66 14.09 -9.33
CA ARG A 338 -8.28 14.61 -9.26
C ARG A 338 -8.27 15.92 -8.50
N ASP A 339 -7.83 15.89 -7.24
CA ASP A 339 -7.76 17.05 -6.36
C ASP A 339 -6.35 17.64 -6.25
N GLY A 340 -6.26 18.88 -5.76
CA GLY A 340 -4.99 19.49 -5.33
C GLY A 340 -4.12 20.09 -6.43
N GLY A 341 -4.63 20.27 -7.65
CA GLY A 341 -3.86 20.65 -8.82
C GLY A 341 -2.87 21.81 -8.62
N ALA A 342 -3.30 22.97 -8.10
CA ALA A 342 -2.42 24.13 -7.95
C ALA A 342 -1.32 23.92 -6.88
N PHE A 343 -1.64 23.26 -5.76
CA PHE A 343 -0.66 22.97 -4.71
C PHE A 343 0.31 21.87 -5.16
N ALA A 344 -0.21 20.78 -5.73
CA ALA A 344 0.62 19.68 -6.24
C ALA A 344 1.58 20.18 -7.34
N ALA A 345 1.13 21.04 -8.26
CA ALA A 345 1.98 21.64 -9.28
C ALA A 345 3.11 22.50 -8.69
N ARG A 346 2.85 23.27 -7.62
CA ARG A 346 3.91 24.06 -6.95
C ARG A 346 4.93 23.16 -6.26
N VAL A 347 4.49 22.11 -5.57
CA VAL A 347 5.39 21.14 -4.92
C VAL A 347 6.25 20.43 -5.97
N ARG A 348 5.62 19.97 -7.06
CA ARG A 348 6.32 19.33 -8.15
C ARG A 348 7.37 20.26 -8.74
N ARG A 349 7.03 21.49 -9.11
CA ARG A 349 7.99 22.47 -9.67
C ARG A 349 9.18 22.76 -8.74
N ALA A 350 8.96 22.73 -7.42
CA ALA A 350 10.02 22.92 -6.44
C ALA A 350 10.98 21.72 -6.35
N LEU A 351 10.48 20.51 -6.54
CA LEU A 351 11.25 19.26 -6.45
C LEU A 351 11.74 18.74 -7.80
N ASP A 352 11.08 19.15 -8.89
CA ASP A 352 11.38 18.73 -10.27
C ASP A 352 11.26 19.91 -11.23
N PRO A 353 12.18 20.89 -11.15
CA PRO A 353 12.13 22.10 -11.99
C PRO A 353 12.37 21.81 -13.49
N ASP A 354 12.99 20.68 -13.80
CA ASP A 354 13.38 20.27 -15.14
C ASP A 354 12.44 19.22 -15.77
N ASP A 355 11.30 18.94 -15.14
CA ASP A 355 10.30 17.94 -15.57
C ASP A 355 10.91 16.56 -15.87
N ARG A 356 11.76 16.08 -14.96
CA ARG A 356 12.43 14.75 -15.05
C ARG A 356 11.47 13.61 -14.78
N PHE A 357 10.51 13.82 -13.88
CA PHE A 357 9.53 12.80 -13.50
C PHE A 357 8.24 13.01 -14.25
N LEU A 358 7.72 11.92 -14.79
CA LEU A 358 6.54 11.96 -15.65
C LEU A 358 5.30 12.52 -14.95
N GLU A 359 4.51 13.29 -15.68
CA GLU A 359 3.08 13.50 -15.35
C GLU A 359 2.30 12.23 -15.63
N VAL A 360 1.42 11.87 -14.71
CA VAL A 360 0.54 10.71 -14.81
C VAL A 360 -0.90 11.16 -14.88
#